data_ae5ded9576a0011f3c2ca60a984b8014
#
_entry.id   ae5ded9576a0011f3c2ca60a984b8014
#
_cell.length_a   1.000
_cell.length_b   1.000
_cell.length_c   1.000
_cell.angle_alpha   90.00
_cell.angle_beta   90.00
_cell.angle_gamma   90.00
#
_symmetry.space_group_name_H-M   'P 1'
#
loop_
_entity.id
_entity.type
_entity.pdbx_description
1 polymer ?
#
loop_
_entity_poly.entity_id
_entity_poly.type
_entity_poly.pdbx_seq_one_letter_code
_entity_poly.pdbx_strand_id
1 'polypeptide(L)'
;MNQQFLKEIEMGSKNALVKKRIITHYIYNGSSTIPDLSKELDLSVPTVTKFIGEMCEDGYINDYGKLETSGGRHPNLYGLNPESGYFIGVDIKRFAVNIGLINFKGDMVELKMNIPYKFENSIEGMNELCKLILNFIKKLPINKEKILNINVNVSGRVNPESGYSFSQFNFEERPLADVLSEKLGHKVTIDNDTRAMTYGEYMQGGVKGE
;
A
#
# COMPACT_ATOMS: atom_id res chain seq x y z
N MET A 1 -1.27 8.92 5.10
CA MET A 1 -1.71 9.69 3.91
C MET A 1 -3.01 10.39 4.29
N ASN A 2 -3.09 11.70 4.09
CA ASN A 2 -4.24 12.48 4.50
C ASN A 2 -5.47 12.03 3.67
N GLN A 3 -6.60 11.74 4.32
CA GLN A 3 -7.87 11.43 3.65
C GLN A 3 -8.26 12.50 2.61
N GLN A 4 -7.82 13.73 2.82
CA GLN A 4 -8.02 14.83 1.90
C GLN A 4 -7.30 14.60 0.55
N PHE A 5 -6.05 14.10 0.56
CA PHE A 5 -5.31 13.84 -0.68
C PHE A 5 -5.98 12.76 -1.54
N LEU A 6 -6.52 11.70 -0.93
CA LEU A 6 -7.28 10.69 -1.66
C LEU A 6 -8.56 11.26 -2.27
N LYS A 7 -9.32 12.06 -1.52
CA LYS A 7 -10.51 12.75 -2.04
C LYS A 7 -10.18 13.69 -3.19
N GLU A 8 -9.07 14.43 -3.09
CA GLU A 8 -8.63 15.32 -4.17
C GLU A 8 -8.27 14.55 -5.46
N ILE A 9 -7.69 13.34 -5.34
CA ILE A 9 -7.45 12.46 -6.49
C ILE A 9 -8.79 12.00 -7.10
N GLU A 10 -9.72 11.56 -6.27
CA GLU A 10 -11.06 11.11 -6.71
C GLU A 10 -11.85 12.24 -7.38
N MET A 11 -11.71 13.48 -6.91
CA MET A 11 -12.31 14.67 -7.50
C MET A 11 -11.59 15.17 -8.76
N GLY A 12 -10.52 14.51 -9.19
CA GLY A 12 -9.77 14.86 -10.39
C GLY A 12 -8.93 16.13 -10.27
N SER A 13 -8.54 16.55 -9.07
CA SER A 13 -7.65 17.68 -8.85
C SER A 13 -6.35 17.52 -9.63
N LYS A 14 -6.04 18.50 -10.51
CA LYS A 14 -4.82 18.46 -11.34
C LYS A 14 -3.55 18.34 -10.48
N ASN A 15 -3.48 19.05 -9.35
CA ASN A 15 -2.35 19.00 -8.44
C ASN A 15 -2.22 17.63 -7.78
N ALA A 16 -3.31 17.05 -7.31
CA ALA A 16 -3.33 15.72 -6.71
C ALA A 16 -2.93 14.63 -7.72
N LEU A 17 -3.36 14.76 -8.98
CA LEU A 17 -2.96 13.86 -10.06
C LEU A 17 -1.45 13.93 -10.35
N VAL A 18 -0.84 15.14 -10.31
CA VAL A 18 0.61 15.28 -10.46
C VAL A 18 1.33 14.64 -9.27
N LYS A 19 0.92 14.91 -8.03
CA LYS A 19 1.47 14.26 -6.83
C LYS A 19 1.36 12.73 -6.91
N LYS A 20 0.22 12.21 -7.39
CA LYS A 20 0.03 10.77 -7.63
C LYS A 20 1.05 10.23 -8.65
N ARG A 21 1.28 10.92 -9.77
CA ARG A 21 2.28 10.52 -10.77
C ARG A 21 3.69 10.47 -10.17
N ILE A 22 4.06 11.44 -9.33
CA ILE A 22 5.33 11.47 -8.62
C ILE A 22 5.47 10.26 -7.69
N ILE A 23 4.46 9.96 -6.85
CA ILE A 23 4.46 8.79 -5.97
C ILE A 23 4.60 7.51 -6.81
N THR A 24 3.82 7.39 -7.87
CA THR A 24 3.86 6.21 -8.77
C THR A 24 5.25 6.03 -9.37
N HIS A 25 5.90 7.12 -9.84
CA HIS A 25 7.26 7.06 -10.34
C HIS A 25 8.23 6.51 -9.29
N TYR A 26 8.17 7.00 -8.05
CA TYR A 26 9.05 6.52 -6.98
C TYR A 26 8.78 5.07 -6.56
N ILE A 27 7.54 4.60 -6.66
CA ILE A 27 7.22 3.18 -6.40
C ILE A 27 7.93 2.26 -7.41
N TYR A 28 7.93 2.63 -8.69
CA TYR A 28 8.48 1.77 -9.75
C TYR A 28 9.98 1.97 -10.00
N ASN A 29 10.48 3.20 -9.84
CA ASN A 29 11.83 3.58 -10.25
C ASN A 29 12.76 3.91 -9.09
N GLY A 30 12.22 3.99 -7.85
CA GLY A 30 13.00 4.41 -6.68
C GLY A 30 13.26 5.92 -6.64
N SER A 31 14.22 6.33 -5.79
CA SER A 31 14.57 7.73 -5.60
C SER A 31 15.24 8.33 -6.84
N SER A 32 14.96 9.60 -7.12
CA SER A 32 15.51 10.32 -8.28
C SER A 32 15.76 11.80 -7.97
N THR A 33 16.49 12.48 -8.85
CA THR A 33 16.72 13.93 -8.76
C THR A 33 15.54 14.71 -9.40
N ILE A 34 15.39 15.98 -9.05
CA ILE A 34 14.35 16.84 -9.65
C ILE A 34 14.51 16.93 -11.19
N PRO A 35 15.72 17.09 -11.77
CA PRO A 35 15.89 17.08 -13.22
C PRO A 35 15.46 15.77 -13.89
N ASP A 36 15.81 14.63 -13.30
CA ASP A 36 15.43 13.33 -13.85
C ASP A 36 13.92 13.14 -13.80
N LEU A 37 13.31 13.43 -12.64
CA LEU A 37 11.85 13.37 -12.46
C LEU A 37 11.11 14.30 -13.43
N SER A 38 11.65 15.49 -13.67
CA SER A 38 11.11 16.46 -14.64
C SER A 38 11.08 15.87 -16.05
N LYS A 39 12.16 15.22 -16.46
CA LYS A 39 12.28 14.55 -17.78
C LYS A 39 11.34 13.37 -17.89
N GLU A 40 11.33 12.48 -16.88
CA GLU A 40 10.51 11.25 -16.88
C GLU A 40 9.01 11.53 -16.87
N LEU A 41 8.59 12.57 -16.16
CA LEU A 41 7.16 12.93 -16.06
C LEU A 41 6.70 13.95 -17.11
N ASP A 42 7.60 14.43 -17.98
CA ASP A 42 7.34 15.52 -18.95
C ASP A 42 6.72 16.75 -18.25
N LEU A 43 7.38 17.21 -17.19
CA LEU A 43 6.99 18.38 -16.41
C LEU A 43 8.13 19.39 -16.34
N SER A 44 7.82 20.69 -16.20
CA SER A 44 8.87 21.68 -16.00
C SER A 44 9.58 21.51 -14.63
N VAL A 45 10.89 21.79 -14.58
CA VAL A 45 11.66 21.76 -13.34
C VAL A 45 11.02 22.60 -12.24
N PRO A 46 10.54 23.84 -12.46
CA PRO A 46 9.84 24.61 -11.43
C PRO A 46 8.59 23.92 -10.90
N THR A 47 7.82 23.24 -11.77
CA THR A 47 6.62 22.48 -11.38
C THR A 47 6.98 21.32 -10.46
N VAL A 48 7.98 20.52 -10.83
CA VAL A 48 8.46 19.41 -10.02
C VAL A 48 9.01 19.90 -8.70
N THR A 49 9.82 20.96 -8.70
CA THR A 49 10.38 21.54 -7.47
C THR A 49 9.27 21.96 -6.50
N LYS A 50 8.23 22.61 -7.00
CA LYS A 50 7.07 22.99 -6.18
C LYS A 50 6.42 21.78 -5.53
N PHE A 51 6.07 20.74 -6.30
CA PHE A 51 5.37 19.57 -5.76
C PHE A 51 6.25 18.72 -4.84
N ILE A 52 7.55 18.60 -5.13
CA ILE A 52 8.49 17.93 -4.23
C ILE A 52 8.56 18.68 -2.89
N GLY A 53 8.66 20.02 -2.90
CA GLY A 53 8.64 20.83 -1.69
C GLY A 53 7.38 20.61 -0.85
N GLU A 54 6.19 20.73 -1.46
CA GLU A 54 4.91 20.46 -0.79
C GLU A 54 4.85 19.02 -0.23
N MET A 55 5.30 18.03 -0.98
CA MET A 55 5.25 16.62 -0.54
C MET A 55 6.30 16.30 0.54
N CYS A 56 7.39 17.03 0.62
CA CYS A 56 8.33 16.96 1.74
C CYS A 56 7.71 17.58 3.00
N GLU A 57 7.05 18.74 2.89
CA GLU A 57 6.32 19.37 4.00
C GLU A 57 5.17 18.49 4.50
N ASP A 58 4.44 17.84 3.59
CA ASP A 58 3.37 16.88 3.89
C ASP A 58 3.91 15.54 4.46
N GLY A 59 5.24 15.30 4.43
CA GLY A 59 5.91 14.11 4.95
C GLY A 59 5.79 12.87 4.06
N TYR A 60 5.42 13.01 2.79
CA TYR A 60 5.36 11.86 1.83
C TYR A 60 6.70 11.55 1.19
N ILE A 61 7.56 12.55 1.06
CA ILE A 61 8.87 12.48 0.40
C ILE A 61 9.94 12.93 1.37
N ASN A 62 11.10 12.26 1.33
CA ASN A 62 12.31 12.67 2.01
C ASN A 62 13.32 13.23 1.01
N ASP A 63 14.08 14.25 1.42
CA ASP A 63 15.34 14.63 0.82
C ASP A 63 16.44 13.73 1.39
N TYR A 64 17.02 12.88 0.55
CA TYR A 64 18.11 11.96 0.93
C TYR A 64 19.50 12.59 0.79
N GLY A 65 19.57 13.89 0.53
CA GLY A 65 20.82 14.60 0.39
C GLY A 65 21.41 14.56 -1.01
N LYS A 66 22.66 14.99 -1.11
CA LYS A 66 23.36 15.13 -2.40
C LYS A 66 23.79 13.78 -2.95
N LEU A 67 23.51 13.57 -4.23
CA LEU A 67 24.05 12.45 -4.97
C LEU A 67 25.55 12.68 -5.19
N GLU A 68 26.40 11.72 -4.78
CA GLU A 68 27.83 11.75 -5.10
C GLU A 68 28.01 11.50 -6.60
N THR A 69 28.51 12.51 -7.31
CA THR A 69 28.86 12.40 -8.75
C THR A 69 30.33 12.67 -8.92
N SER A 70 30.96 12.03 -9.89
CA SER A 70 32.40 12.14 -10.18
C SER A 70 32.82 13.50 -10.76
N GLY A 71 31.93 14.50 -10.81
CA GLY A 71 32.22 15.86 -11.24
C GLY A 71 30.94 16.66 -11.53
N GLY A 72 30.96 17.98 -11.27
CA GLY A 72 29.86 18.89 -11.56
C GLY A 72 28.93 19.17 -10.36
N ARG A 73 27.72 19.72 -10.64
CA ARG A 73 26.74 20.05 -9.61
C ARG A 73 26.13 18.77 -9.03
N HIS A 74 26.17 18.64 -7.70
CA HIS A 74 25.56 17.52 -6.96
C HIS A 74 24.07 17.81 -6.69
N PRO A 75 23.13 17.25 -7.47
CA PRO A 75 21.71 17.44 -7.22
C PRO A 75 21.28 16.63 -5.99
N ASN A 76 20.25 17.10 -5.28
CA ASN A 76 19.63 16.35 -4.21
C ASN A 76 18.80 15.17 -4.77
N LEU A 77 18.84 14.06 -4.05
CA LEU A 77 18.06 12.87 -4.30
C LEU A 77 16.78 12.89 -3.44
N TYR A 78 15.64 12.70 -4.06
CA TYR A 78 14.34 12.66 -3.40
C TYR A 78 13.67 11.30 -3.60
N GLY A 79 12.87 10.86 -2.63
CA GLY A 79 12.15 9.60 -2.71
C GLY A 79 11.11 9.45 -1.62
N LEU A 80 10.33 8.36 -1.65
CA LEU A 80 9.26 8.12 -0.70
C LEU A 80 9.80 8.07 0.74
N ASN A 81 9.06 8.69 1.65
CA ASN A 81 9.28 8.55 3.09
C ASN A 81 8.68 7.22 3.57
N PRO A 82 9.49 6.23 3.99
CA PRO A 82 8.99 4.93 4.42
C PRO A 82 8.02 5.01 5.60
N GLU A 83 8.15 6.05 6.45
CA GLU A 83 7.33 6.22 7.65
C GLU A 83 6.05 7.02 7.42
N SER A 84 5.74 7.44 6.18
CA SER A 84 4.53 8.20 5.88
C SER A 84 3.26 7.37 5.95
N GLY A 85 3.36 6.04 5.86
CA GLY A 85 2.24 5.12 5.99
C GLY A 85 2.64 3.66 5.90
N TYR A 86 1.68 2.80 6.24
CA TYR A 86 1.88 1.36 6.25
C TYR A 86 0.69 0.64 5.61
N PHE A 87 0.95 -0.51 5.03
CA PHE A 87 -0.05 -1.40 4.48
C PHE A 87 0.09 -2.80 5.06
N ILE A 88 -1.03 -3.43 5.37
CA ILE A 88 -1.05 -4.82 5.84
C ILE A 88 -1.63 -5.69 4.72
N GLY A 89 -0.93 -6.77 4.40
CA GLY A 89 -1.41 -7.84 3.54
C GLY A 89 -1.76 -9.07 4.36
N VAL A 90 -2.93 -9.66 4.09
CA VAL A 90 -3.42 -10.88 4.73
C VAL A 90 -3.71 -11.91 3.66
N ASP A 91 -3.05 -13.07 3.74
CA ASP A 91 -3.23 -14.19 2.82
C ASP A 91 -3.84 -15.37 3.58
N ILE A 92 -5.10 -15.71 3.24
CA ILE A 92 -5.86 -16.75 3.89
C ILE A 92 -5.64 -18.08 3.17
N LYS A 93 -5.10 -19.06 3.90
CA LYS A 93 -4.94 -20.44 3.44
C LYS A 93 -5.89 -21.37 4.20
N ARG A 94 -6.03 -22.58 3.73
CA ARG A 94 -6.93 -23.58 4.32
C ARG A 94 -6.63 -23.85 5.80
N PHE A 95 -5.36 -23.88 6.19
CA PHE A 95 -4.93 -24.24 7.55
C PHE A 95 -4.01 -23.20 8.19
N ALA A 96 -3.84 -22.06 7.57
CA ALA A 96 -2.98 -20.99 8.06
C ALA A 96 -3.40 -19.62 7.53
N VAL A 97 -2.92 -18.58 8.17
CA VAL A 97 -2.95 -17.20 7.67
C VAL A 97 -1.54 -16.67 7.67
N ASN A 98 -1.17 -15.96 6.61
CA ASN A 98 0.05 -15.15 6.54
C ASN A 98 -0.34 -13.68 6.68
N ILE A 99 0.39 -12.92 7.48
CA ILE A 99 0.16 -11.48 7.67
C ILE A 99 1.49 -10.75 7.55
N GLY A 100 1.56 -9.80 6.63
CA GLY A 100 2.73 -8.96 6.41
C GLY A 100 2.41 -7.47 6.55
N LEU A 101 3.39 -6.71 7.02
CA LEU A 101 3.38 -5.25 7.08
C LEU A 101 4.47 -4.72 6.15
N ILE A 102 4.11 -3.84 5.24
CA ILE A 102 5.05 -3.08 4.43
C ILE A 102 4.93 -1.58 4.75
N ASN A 103 6.04 -0.85 4.61
CA ASN A 103 6.05 0.60 4.74
C ASN A 103 5.59 1.28 3.44
N PHE A 104 5.54 2.61 3.43
CA PHE A 104 5.07 3.40 2.27
C PHE A 104 5.98 3.26 1.04
N LYS A 105 7.23 2.86 1.23
CA LYS A 105 8.18 2.59 0.15
C LYS A 105 8.04 1.19 -0.45
N GLY A 106 7.32 0.29 0.23
CA GLY A 106 7.13 -1.11 -0.15
C GLY A 106 8.11 -2.08 0.52
N ASP A 107 8.97 -1.60 1.43
CA ASP A 107 9.88 -2.50 2.16
C ASP A 107 9.10 -3.30 3.20
N MET A 108 9.43 -4.59 3.35
CA MET A 108 8.87 -5.46 4.38
C MET A 108 9.36 -5.04 5.77
N VAL A 109 8.41 -4.72 6.66
CA VAL A 109 8.69 -4.30 8.04
C VAL A 109 8.50 -5.46 9.01
N GLU A 110 7.42 -6.23 8.87
CA GLU A 110 7.12 -7.38 9.71
C GLU A 110 6.40 -8.44 8.88
N LEU A 111 6.71 -9.71 9.12
CA LEU A 111 6.06 -10.83 8.44
C LEU A 111 5.82 -11.97 9.41
N LYS A 112 4.60 -12.45 9.50
CA LYS A 112 4.20 -13.65 10.22
C LYS A 112 3.63 -14.66 9.23
N MET A 113 4.34 -15.75 9.07
CA MET A 113 3.96 -16.84 8.18
C MET A 113 3.34 -18.00 8.98
N ASN A 114 2.41 -18.70 8.33
CA ASN A 114 1.82 -19.93 8.85
C ASN A 114 1.22 -19.80 10.27
N ILE A 115 0.56 -18.67 10.54
CA ILE A 115 -0.22 -18.51 11.78
C ILE A 115 -1.32 -19.57 11.74
N PRO A 116 -1.43 -20.45 12.76
CA PRO A 116 -2.46 -21.49 12.78
C PRO A 116 -3.87 -20.88 12.66
N TYR A 117 -4.60 -21.29 11.65
CA TYR A 117 -5.97 -20.85 11.38
C TYR A 117 -6.63 -21.90 10.49
N LYS A 118 -7.74 -22.47 10.94
CA LYS A 118 -8.55 -23.37 10.11
C LYS A 118 -9.62 -22.54 9.43
N PHE A 119 -9.51 -22.40 8.11
CA PHE A 119 -10.54 -21.70 7.36
C PHE A 119 -11.89 -22.38 7.52
N GLU A 120 -12.87 -21.65 8.02
CA GLU A 120 -14.28 -22.03 8.05
C GLU A 120 -15.10 -20.89 7.45
N ASN A 121 -15.93 -21.22 6.46
CA ASN A 121 -16.82 -20.24 5.82
C ASN A 121 -18.04 -19.98 6.73
N SER A 122 -17.77 -19.37 7.89
CA SER A 122 -18.74 -19.05 8.94
C SER A 122 -18.45 -17.68 9.55
N ILE A 123 -19.40 -17.13 10.29
CA ILE A 123 -19.22 -15.89 11.04
C ILE A 123 -18.14 -16.08 12.11
N GLU A 124 -18.09 -17.23 12.75
CA GLU A 124 -17.08 -17.59 13.75
C GLU A 124 -15.68 -17.60 13.13
N GLY A 125 -15.52 -18.25 11.96
CA GLY A 125 -14.26 -18.27 11.23
C GLY A 125 -13.80 -16.86 10.83
N MET A 126 -14.70 -16.00 10.37
CA MET A 126 -14.38 -14.60 10.07
C MET A 126 -13.98 -13.83 11.34
N ASN A 127 -14.66 -14.04 12.45
CA ASN A 127 -14.32 -13.39 13.72
C ASN A 127 -12.95 -13.84 14.25
N GLU A 128 -12.62 -15.12 14.10
CA GLU A 128 -11.29 -15.63 14.43
C GLU A 128 -10.19 -14.99 13.56
N LEU A 129 -10.41 -14.89 12.26
CA LEU A 129 -9.52 -14.17 11.35
C LEU A 129 -9.29 -12.71 11.81
N CYS A 130 -10.36 -11.97 12.10
CA CYS A 130 -10.26 -10.60 12.59
C CYS A 130 -9.45 -10.53 13.89
N LYS A 131 -9.65 -11.46 14.81
CA LYS A 131 -8.88 -11.53 16.06
C LYS A 131 -7.38 -11.76 15.82
N LEU A 132 -7.01 -12.60 14.85
CA LEU A 132 -5.60 -12.80 14.46
C LEU A 132 -4.98 -11.52 13.89
N ILE A 133 -5.70 -10.83 12.99
CA ILE A 133 -5.25 -9.57 12.40
C ILE A 133 -5.07 -8.50 13.49
N LEU A 134 -6.05 -8.32 14.37
CA LEU A 134 -5.97 -7.35 15.48
C LEU A 134 -4.82 -7.66 16.44
N ASN A 135 -4.57 -8.95 16.75
CA ASN A 135 -3.45 -9.36 17.56
C ASN A 135 -2.10 -9.07 16.89
N PHE A 136 -2.01 -9.20 15.56
CA PHE A 136 -0.83 -8.80 14.79
C PHE A 136 -0.63 -7.29 14.91
N ILE A 137 -1.66 -6.48 14.58
CA ILE A 137 -1.61 -5.02 14.64
C ILE A 137 -1.18 -4.52 16.02
N LYS A 138 -1.74 -5.11 17.11
CA LYS A 138 -1.41 -4.72 18.48
C LYS A 138 0.09 -4.81 18.79
N LYS A 139 0.78 -5.80 18.23
CA LYS A 139 2.20 -6.08 18.48
C LYS A 139 3.17 -5.25 17.63
N LEU A 140 2.68 -4.56 16.60
CA LEU A 140 3.53 -3.79 15.71
C LEU A 140 4.18 -2.59 16.44
N PRO A 141 5.47 -2.30 16.23
CA PRO A 141 6.17 -1.17 16.84
C PRO A 141 5.99 0.13 16.07
N ILE A 142 4.79 0.39 15.54
CA ILE A 142 4.45 1.55 14.72
C ILE A 142 3.26 2.33 15.28
N ASN A 143 3.08 3.59 14.87
CA ASN A 143 1.81 4.29 15.10
C ASN A 143 0.72 3.67 14.21
N LYS A 144 -0.32 3.09 14.85
CA LYS A 144 -1.41 2.38 14.17
C LYS A 144 -2.28 3.29 13.30
N GLU A 145 -2.36 4.59 13.63
CA GLU A 145 -3.06 5.59 12.82
C GLU A 145 -2.44 5.78 11.43
N LYS A 146 -1.17 5.37 11.27
CA LYS A 146 -0.47 5.37 9.98
C LYS A 146 -0.75 4.13 9.12
N ILE A 147 -1.55 3.16 9.60
CA ILE A 147 -2.02 2.05 8.76
C ILE A 147 -3.05 2.60 7.77
N LEU A 148 -2.68 2.63 6.51
CA LEU A 148 -3.48 3.23 5.43
C LEU A 148 -4.54 2.27 4.89
N ASN A 149 -4.21 0.98 4.83
CA ASN A 149 -5.09 -0.05 4.33
C ASN A 149 -4.66 -1.44 4.81
N ILE A 150 -5.65 -2.32 4.96
CA ILE A 150 -5.45 -3.76 5.14
C ILE A 150 -6.04 -4.44 3.91
N ASN A 151 -5.22 -5.15 3.13
CA ASN A 151 -5.71 -5.95 2.01
C ASN A 151 -5.85 -7.40 2.43
N VAL A 152 -7.05 -7.96 2.28
CA VAL A 152 -7.33 -9.36 2.62
C VAL A 152 -7.55 -10.15 1.33
N ASN A 153 -6.66 -11.10 1.08
CA ASN A 153 -6.74 -11.99 -0.08
C ASN A 153 -7.60 -13.20 0.28
N VAL A 154 -8.65 -13.40 -0.49
CA VAL A 154 -9.59 -14.51 -0.35
C VAL A 154 -9.64 -15.35 -1.62
N SER A 155 -9.85 -16.64 -1.46
CA SER A 155 -9.96 -17.55 -2.62
C SER A 155 -11.33 -17.45 -3.29
N GLY A 156 -11.36 -17.66 -4.60
CA GLY A 156 -12.58 -17.68 -5.38
C GLY A 156 -12.96 -16.35 -6.01
N ARG A 157 -14.26 -16.15 -6.27
CA ARG A 157 -14.75 -14.98 -7.01
C ARG A 157 -14.89 -13.76 -6.12
N VAL A 158 -14.17 -12.70 -6.46
CA VAL A 158 -14.09 -11.43 -5.73
C VAL A 158 -14.22 -10.26 -6.71
N ASN A 159 -14.94 -9.23 -6.32
CA ASN A 159 -14.91 -7.93 -6.99
C ASN A 159 -14.20 -6.91 -6.06
N PRO A 160 -12.93 -6.56 -6.34
CA PRO A 160 -12.16 -5.66 -5.47
C PRO A 160 -12.65 -4.21 -5.51
N GLU A 161 -13.29 -3.78 -6.61
CA GLU A 161 -13.81 -2.41 -6.72
C GLU A 161 -15.01 -2.19 -5.81
N SER A 162 -15.94 -3.15 -5.77
CA SER A 162 -17.13 -3.10 -4.93
C SER A 162 -16.94 -3.72 -3.54
N GLY A 163 -15.83 -4.40 -3.30
CA GLY A 163 -15.53 -5.05 -2.01
C GLY A 163 -16.36 -6.30 -1.73
N TYR A 164 -17.04 -6.88 -2.74
CA TYR A 164 -17.84 -8.09 -2.57
C TYR A 164 -17.01 -9.37 -2.79
N SER A 165 -17.14 -10.30 -1.86
CA SER A 165 -16.78 -11.71 -2.06
C SER A 165 -18.04 -12.51 -2.38
N PHE A 166 -17.96 -13.36 -3.42
CA PHE A 166 -19.06 -14.22 -3.84
C PHE A 166 -18.86 -15.69 -3.45
N SER A 167 -17.73 -16.02 -2.87
CA SER A 167 -17.32 -17.39 -2.56
C SER A 167 -17.06 -17.64 -1.09
N GLN A 168 -16.47 -16.66 -0.39
CA GLN A 168 -16.07 -16.79 1.02
C GLN A 168 -16.63 -15.62 1.83
N PHE A 169 -17.06 -15.89 3.07
CA PHE A 169 -17.61 -14.92 4.00
C PHE A 169 -18.76 -14.06 3.44
N ASN A 170 -19.55 -14.67 2.57
CA ASN A 170 -20.70 -14.01 1.95
C ASN A 170 -21.98 -14.32 2.75
N PHE A 171 -22.08 -13.76 3.97
CA PHE A 171 -23.18 -13.99 4.91
C PHE A 171 -24.18 -12.82 4.97
N GLU A 172 -23.75 -11.65 4.51
CA GLU A 172 -24.53 -10.43 4.54
C GLU A 172 -24.68 -9.89 3.11
N GLU A 173 -25.76 -9.14 2.86
CA GLU A 173 -25.95 -8.39 1.60
C GLU A 173 -25.11 -7.11 1.56
N ARG A 174 -23.91 -7.17 2.12
CA ARG A 174 -22.96 -6.06 2.24
C ARG A 174 -21.59 -6.46 1.69
N PRO A 175 -20.81 -5.48 1.17
CA PRO A 175 -19.43 -5.76 0.80
C PRO A 175 -18.63 -6.34 1.97
N LEU A 176 -17.92 -7.44 1.73
CA LEU A 176 -17.05 -8.04 2.75
C LEU A 176 -15.97 -7.05 3.23
N ALA A 177 -15.50 -6.18 2.33
CA ALA A 177 -14.54 -5.13 2.67
C ALA A 177 -15.09 -4.19 3.76
N ASP A 178 -16.38 -3.81 3.70
CA ASP A 178 -17.02 -2.95 4.68
C ASP A 178 -17.19 -3.65 6.03
N VAL A 179 -17.66 -4.91 6.00
CA VAL A 179 -17.81 -5.73 7.20
C VAL A 179 -16.48 -5.89 7.94
N LEU A 180 -15.40 -6.19 7.19
CA LEU A 180 -14.07 -6.31 7.78
C LEU A 180 -13.53 -4.95 8.25
N SER A 181 -13.82 -3.85 7.54
CA SER A 181 -13.40 -2.50 7.95
C SER A 181 -14.01 -2.12 9.30
N GLU A 182 -15.30 -2.40 9.51
CA GLU A 182 -15.97 -2.17 10.79
C GLU A 182 -15.38 -3.01 11.92
N LYS A 183 -15.10 -4.29 11.65
CA LYS A 183 -14.54 -5.20 12.66
C LYS A 183 -13.09 -4.89 13.04
N LEU A 184 -12.30 -4.42 12.09
CA LEU A 184 -10.87 -4.15 12.28
C LEU A 184 -10.58 -2.69 12.66
N GLY A 185 -11.53 -1.77 12.49
CA GLY A 185 -11.35 -0.34 12.75
C GLY A 185 -10.36 0.34 11.79
N HIS A 186 -10.11 -0.25 10.63
CA HIS A 186 -9.21 0.24 9.59
C HIS A 186 -9.87 0.06 8.22
N LYS A 187 -9.46 0.86 7.23
CA LYS A 187 -9.88 0.63 5.85
C LYS A 187 -9.40 -0.75 5.40
N VAL A 188 -10.33 -1.55 4.87
CA VAL A 188 -10.04 -2.87 4.30
C VAL A 188 -10.38 -2.86 2.81
N THR A 189 -9.54 -3.49 2.03
CA THR A 189 -9.82 -3.92 0.65
C THR A 189 -9.68 -5.43 0.57
N ILE A 190 -10.37 -6.04 -0.38
CA ILE A 190 -10.23 -7.46 -0.64
C ILE A 190 -9.77 -7.70 -2.07
N ASP A 191 -9.02 -8.76 -2.29
CA ASP A 191 -8.66 -9.22 -3.62
C ASP A 191 -8.66 -10.75 -3.71
N ASN A 192 -8.59 -11.26 -4.94
CA ASN A 192 -8.39 -12.69 -5.16
C ASN A 192 -6.93 -13.07 -4.86
N ASP A 193 -6.72 -14.18 -4.16
CA ASP A 193 -5.41 -14.69 -3.75
C ASP A 193 -4.44 -14.89 -4.94
N THR A 194 -4.90 -15.49 -6.03
CA THR A 194 -4.07 -15.72 -7.23
C THR A 194 -3.67 -14.39 -7.89
N ARG A 195 -4.60 -13.44 -7.99
CA ARG A 195 -4.31 -12.10 -8.56
C ARG A 195 -3.31 -11.34 -7.70
N ALA A 196 -3.48 -11.37 -6.39
CA ALA A 196 -2.55 -10.73 -5.45
C ALA A 196 -1.15 -11.35 -5.52
N MET A 197 -1.04 -12.68 -5.63
CA MET A 197 0.24 -13.38 -5.84
C MET A 197 0.90 -12.97 -7.15
N THR A 198 0.15 -12.94 -8.25
CA THR A 198 0.66 -12.53 -9.57
C THR A 198 1.18 -11.10 -9.54
N TYR A 199 0.44 -10.19 -8.90
CA TYR A 199 0.86 -8.80 -8.76
C TYR A 199 2.11 -8.66 -7.87
N GLY A 200 2.17 -9.41 -6.78
CA GLY A 200 3.34 -9.45 -5.90
C GLY A 200 4.59 -9.94 -6.63
N GLU A 201 4.47 -10.99 -7.46
CA GLU A 201 5.56 -11.50 -8.29
C GLU A 201 5.99 -10.49 -9.36
N TYR A 202 5.05 -9.80 -10.00
CA TYR A 202 5.36 -8.73 -10.95
C TYR A 202 6.11 -7.57 -10.30
N MET A 203 5.74 -7.15 -9.08
CA MET A 203 6.34 -5.99 -8.41
C MET A 203 7.67 -6.29 -7.72
N GLN A 204 7.84 -7.48 -7.14
CA GLN A 204 8.96 -7.83 -6.25
C GLN A 204 9.69 -9.11 -6.68
N GLY A 205 9.13 -9.86 -7.62
CA GLY A 205 9.67 -11.14 -8.06
C GLY A 205 10.85 -11.04 -9.05
N GLY A 206 11.35 -12.19 -9.47
CA GLY A 206 12.46 -12.31 -10.39
C GLY A 206 12.14 -11.98 -11.85
N VAL A 207 10.85 -11.85 -12.20
CA VAL A 207 10.40 -11.55 -13.58
C VAL A 207 10.41 -10.03 -13.80
N LYS A 208 11.61 -9.45 -13.80
CA LYS A 208 11.80 -8.07 -14.27
C LYS A 208 12.08 -8.10 -15.76
N GLY A 209 11.02 -7.89 -16.54
CA GLY A 209 11.09 -7.42 -17.92
C GLY A 209 11.84 -8.36 -18.89
N GLU A 210 11.15 -9.32 -19.48
CA GLU A 210 11.37 -9.68 -20.87
C GLU A 210 10.47 -8.86 -21.78
#